data_06987b3f664bf7bef3c93f8975269b24
#
_entry.id   06987b3f664bf7bef3c93f8975269b24
#
_cell.length_a   1.000
_cell.length_b   1.000
_cell.length_c   1.000
_cell.angle_alpha   90.00
_cell.angle_beta   90.00
_cell.angle_gamma   90.00
#
_symmetry.space_group_name_H-M   'P 1'
#
loop_
_entity.id
_entity.type
_entity.pdbx_description
1 polymer ?
#
loop_
_entity_poly.entity_id
_entity_poly.type
_entity_poly.pdbx_seq_one_letter_code
_entity_poly.pdbx_strand_id
1 'polypeptide(L)'
;MFGENYGIMNNMLAFNLSVPKDVALQIAARVKARRLELDLTQEGLSARAGIKFATYRRFEQTSEISLRGLLQIGFALNALSDFDALFTQKQYQTLDDVLNEQYVSRKRGKKNE
;
A
#
# COMPACT_ATOMS: atom_id res chain seq x y z
N MET A 1 -9.96 11.96 18.70
CA MET A 1 -10.68 12.94 18.37
C MET A 1 -10.14 13.88 17.42
N PHE A 2 -9.62 15.02 17.82
CA PHE A 2 -9.02 15.95 16.88
C PHE A 2 -7.91 15.33 16.11
N GLY A 3 -7.14 14.46 16.71
CA GLY A 3 -6.00 13.84 16.08
C GLY A 3 -6.40 12.94 14.92
N GLU A 4 -7.50 12.29 15.03
CA GLU A 4 -7.95 11.40 13.97
C GLU A 4 -8.41 12.16 12.76
N ASN A 5 -9.22 13.19 12.94
CA ASN A 5 -9.69 13.98 11.81
C ASN A 5 -8.57 14.73 11.15
N TYR A 6 -7.67 15.27 11.96
CA TYR A 6 -6.54 15.99 11.45
C TYR A 6 -5.62 15.06 10.66
N GLY A 7 -5.45 13.85 11.11
CA GLY A 7 -4.63 12.86 10.41
C GLY A 7 -5.20 12.47 9.07
N ILE A 8 -6.49 12.32 8.98
CA ILE A 8 -7.14 12.00 7.72
C ILE A 8 -6.96 13.12 6.73
N MET A 9 -7.13 14.36 7.17
CA MET A 9 -6.95 15.50 6.32
C MET A 9 -5.53 15.62 5.84
N ASN A 10 -4.57 15.43 6.70
CA ASN A 10 -3.17 15.45 6.36
C ASN A 10 -2.83 14.35 5.38
N ASN A 11 -3.41 13.18 5.53
CA ASN A 11 -3.16 12.09 4.62
C ASN A 11 -3.68 12.39 3.23
N MET A 12 -4.80 13.06 3.12
CA MET A 12 -5.33 13.43 1.81
C MET A 12 -4.45 14.45 1.13
N LEU A 13 -3.99 15.45 1.85
CA LEU A 13 -3.09 16.44 1.28
C LEU A 13 -1.75 15.82 0.92
N ALA A 14 -1.23 14.97 1.79
CA ALA A 14 0.04 14.33 1.53
C ALA A 14 -0.05 13.40 0.33
N PHE A 15 -1.18 12.75 0.14
CA PHE A 15 -1.37 11.86 -1.00
C PHE A 15 -1.20 12.62 -2.31
N ASN A 16 -1.72 13.83 -2.39
CA ASN A 16 -1.61 14.63 -3.60
C ASN A 16 -0.19 15.16 -3.83
N LEU A 17 0.59 15.29 -2.78
CA LEU A 17 1.94 15.85 -2.87
C LEU A 17 3.04 14.84 -2.60
N SER A 18 2.68 13.60 -2.29
CA SER A 18 3.66 12.61 -1.85
C SER A 18 4.46 12.06 -3.01
N VAL A 19 5.68 11.77 -2.75
CA VAL A 19 6.52 11.01 -3.67
C VAL A 19 6.50 9.54 -3.23
N PRO A 20 6.95 8.63 -4.08
CA PRO A 20 6.89 7.19 -3.76
C PRO A 20 7.54 6.81 -2.45
N LYS A 21 8.62 7.47 -2.09
CA LYS A 21 9.31 7.18 -0.83
C LYS A 21 8.41 7.46 0.38
N ASP A 22 7.67 8.56 0.33
CA ASP A 22 6.78 8.92 1.43
C ASP A 22 5.67 7.89 1.59
N VAL A 23 5.11 7.44 0.48
CA VAL A 23 4.06 6.43 0.51
C VAL A 23 4.59 5.13 1.09
N ALA A 24 5.79 4.73 0.67
CA ALA A 24 6.41 3.51 1.17
C ALA A 24 6.63 3.57 2.68
N LEU A 25 7.12 4.72 3.17
CA LEU A 25 7.33 4.90 4.60
C LEU A 25 6.02 4.85 5.37
N GLN A 26 4.96 5.40 4.81
CA GLN A 26 3.64 5.34 5.44
C GLN A 26 3.13 3.90 5.51
N ILE A 27 3.35 3.13 4.46
CA ILE A 27 2.95 1.73 4.46
C ILE A 27 3.71 0.96 5.54
N ALA A 28 5.02 1.17 5.62
CA ALA A 28 5.83 0.50 6.63
C ALA A 28 5.37 0.88 8.05
N ALA A 29 5.01 2.14 8.25
CA ALA A 29 4.52 2.59 9.55
C ALA A 29 3.18 1.93 9.92
N ARG A 30 2.30 1.76 8.94
CA ARG A 30 1.02 1.08 9.19
C ARG A 30 1.20 -0.40 9.48
N VAL A 31 2.15 -1.02 8.80
CA VAL A 31 2.46 -2.43 9.07
C VAL A 31 2.99 -2.57 10.49
N LYS A 32 3.89 -1.69 10.89
CA LYS A 32 4.41 -1.70 12.26
C LYS A 32 3.30 -1.52 13.28
N ALA A 33 2.38 -0.57 13.03
CA ALA A 33 1.28 -0.33 13.93
C ALA A 33 0.38 -1.57 14.06
N ARG A 34 0.08 -2.24 12.95
CA ARG A 34 -0.73 -3.43 12.98
C ARG A 34 -0.01 -4.57 13.71
N ARG A 35 1.28 -4.68 13.50
CA ARG A 35 2.10 -5.68 14.21
C ARG A 35 1.98 -5.50 15.72
N LEU A 36 2.10 -4.25 16.16
CA LEU A 36 2.04 -3.95 17.60
C LEU A 36 0.64 -4.18 18.16
N GLU A 37 -0.39 -3.88 17.39
CA GLU A 37 -1.77 -4.19 17.80
C GLU A 37 -1.98 -5.67 18.05
N LEU A 38 -1.28 -6.51 17.30
CA LEU A 38 -1.38 -7.96 17.43
C LEU A 38 -0.39 -8.52 18.44
N ASP A 39 0.30 -7.67 19.15
CA ASP A 39 1.29 -8.07 20.16
C ASP A 39 2.40 -8.95 19.57
N LEU A 40 2.79 -8.66 18.34
CA LEU A 40 3.84 -9.42 17.68
C LEU A 40 5.15 -8.67 17.73
N THR A 41 6.23 -9.40 17.97
CA THR A 41 7.58 -8.87 17.80
C THR A 41 7.92 -8.87 16.32
N GLN A 42 8.98 -8.15 15.96
CA GLN A 42 9.48 -8.20 14.59
C GLN A 42 9.84 -9.63 14.19
N GLU A 43 10.47 -10.35 15.07
CA GLU A 43 10.83 -11.73 14.85
C GLU A 43 9.59 -12.60 14.68
N GLY A 44 8.58 -12.37 15.51
CA GLY A 44 7.35 -13.14 15.46
C GLY A 44 6.60 -12.94 14.14
N LEU A 45 6.50 -11.69 13.69
CA LEU A 45 5.84 -11.42 12.43
C LEU A 45 6.62 -12.00 11.26
N SER A 46 7.95 -11.84 11.26
CA SER A 46 8.75 -12.38 10.17
C SER A 46 8.60 -13.89 10.06
N ALA A 47 8.55 -14.58 11.18
CA ALA A 47 8.36 -16.03 11.18
C ALA A 47 7.00 -16.41 10.61
N ARG A 48 5.95 -15.70 11.01
CA ARG A 48 4.60 -15.94 10.47
C ARG A 48 4.52 -15.65 8.98
N ALA A 49 5.21 -14.63 8.53
CA ALA A 49 5.20 -14.24 7.14
C ALA A 49 6.11 -15.11 6.28
N GLY A 50 6.96 -15.92 6.89
CA GLY A 50 7.88 -16.77 6.14
C GLY A 50 8.98 -15.97 5.46
N ILE A 51 9.40 -14.85 6.07
CA ILE A 51 10.49 -14.05 5.54
C ILE A 51 11.59 -13.96 6.60
N LYS A 52 12.76 -13.59 6.17
CA LYS A 52 13.89 -13.47 7.09
C LYS A 52 13.69 -12.30 8.03
N PHE A 53 14.10 -12.50 9.29
CA PHE A 53 14.00 -11.45 10.28
C PHE A 53 14.72 -10.18 9.83
N ALA A 54 15.91 -10.31 9.27
CA ALA A 54 16.67 -9.17 8.78
C ALA A 54 15.91 -8.42 7.67
N THR A 55 15.23 -9.14 6.81
CA THR A 55 14.43 -8.56 5.75
C THR A 55 13.28 -7.73 6.33
N TYR A 56 12.58 -8.28 7.30
CA TYR A 56 11.46 -7.57 7.90
C TYR A 56 11.95 -6.33 8.66
N ARG A 57 13.02 -6.48 9.44
CA ARG A 57 13.57 -5.37 10.21
C ARG A 57 13.99 -4.23 9.29
N ARG A 58 14.64 -4.57 8.18
CA ARG A 58 15.05 -3.56 7.22
C ARG A 58 13.83 -2.86 6.62
N PHE A 59 12.76 -3.60 6.36
CA PHE A 59 11.53 -3.01 5.84
C PHE A 59 10.97 -1.94 6.79
N GLU A 60 10.89 -2.22 8.07
CA GLU A 60 10.40 -1.22 9.02
C GLU A 60 11.30 0.01 9.07
N GLN A 61 12.61 -0.17 8.89
CA GLN A 61 13.56 0.93 8.96
C GLN A 61 13.60 1.75 7.67
N THR A 62 13.51 1.11 6.53
CA THR A 62 13.77 1.75 5.25
C THR A 62 12.60 1.73 4.28
N SER A 63 11.56 1.01 4.59
CA SER A 63 10.41 0.76 3.74
C SER A 63 10.72 -0.08 2.50
N GLU A 64 11.92 -0.64 2.43
CA GLU A 64 12.34 -1.41 1.25
C GLU A 64 12.02 -2.88 1.43
N ILE A 65 11.27 -3.44 0.50
CA ILE A 65 10.93 -4.85 0.51
C ILE A 65 10.44 -5.20 -0.88
N SER A 66 10.52 -6.47 -1.25
CA SER A 66 9.93 -6.91 -2.50
C SER A 66 8.41 -6.93 -2.38
N LEU A 67 7.74 -6.86 -3.52
CA LEU A 67 6.28 -6.98 -3.50
C LEU A 67 5.85 -8.29 -2.88
N ARG A 68 6.52 -9.38 -3.23
CA ARG A 68 6.19 -10.68 -2.65
C ARG A 68 6.33 -10.66 -1.13
N GLY A 69 7.40 -10.06 -0.63
CA GLY A 69 7.59 -9.95 0.81
C GLY A 69 6.48 -9.16 1.48
N LEU A 70 6.06 -8.06 0.86
CA LEU A 70 4.97 -7.27 1.40
C LEU A 70 3.66 -8.05 1.41
N LEU A 71 3.41 -8.82 0.36
CA LEU A 71 2.20 -9.65 0.33
C LEU A 71 2.24 -10.76 1.38
N GLN A 72 3.41 -11.32 1.63
CA GLN A 72 3.55 -12.32 2.70
C GLN A 72 3.29 -11.71 4.07
N ILE A 73 3.75 -10.48 4.28
CA ILE A 73 3.44 -9.75 5.51
C ILE A 73 1.93 -9.52 5.61
N GLY A 74 1.31 -9.07 4.53
CA GLY A 74 -0.13 -8.83 4.52
C GLY A 74 -0.92 -10.09 4.85
N PHE A 75 -0.49 -11.21 4.30
CA PHE A 75 -1.13 -12.49 4.59
C PHE A 75 -0.99 -12.84 6.07
N ALA A 76 0.19 -12.67 6.64
CA ALA A 76 0.43 -12.96 8.05
C ALA A 76 -0.37 -12.05 8.98
N LEU A 77 -0.64 -10.83 8.56
CA LEU A 77 -1.44 -9.88 9.32
C LEU A 77 -2.94 -10.01 9.06
N ASN A 78 -3.33 -10.98 8.24
CA ASN A 78 -4.70 -11.17 7.84
C ASN A 78 -5.26 -9.94 7.11
N ALA A 79 -4.43 -9.31 6.33
CA ALA A 79 -4.74 -8.07 5.63
C ALA A 79 -4.49 -8.17 4.12
N LEU A 80 -4.48 -9.39 3.59
CA LEU A 80 -4.17 -9.57 2.17
C LEU A 80 -5.21 -8.88 1.28
N SER A 81 -6.44 -8.83 1.73
CA SER A 81 -7.50 -8.18 0.96
C SER A 81 -7.29 -6.68 0.78
N ASP A 82 -6.43 -6.07 1.60
CA ASP A 82 -6.11 -4.65 1.43
C ASP A 82 -5.47 -4.38 0.07
N PHE A 83 -4.91 -5.40 -0.57
CA PHE A 83 -4.24 -5.24 -1.86
C PHE A 83 -5.19 -5.39 -3.04
N ASP A 84 -6.42 -5.82 -2.82
CA ASP A 84 -7.35 -6.16 -3.90
C ASP A 84 -7.70 -4.95 -4.77
N ALA A 85 -7.70 -3.78 -4.19
CA ALA A 85 -8.09 -2.56 -4.92
C ALA A 85 -6.94 -1.81 -5.55
N LEU A 86 -5.71 -2.33 -5.45
CA LEU A 86 -4.57 -1.64 -6.04
C LEU A 86 -4.71 -1.58 -7.54
N PHE A 87 -4.57 -0.38 -8.08
CA PHE A 87 -4.59 -0.11 -9.53
C PHE A 87 -5.90 -0.54 -10.20
N THR A 88 -6.97 -0.62 -9.45
CA THR A 88 -8.26 -0.99 -10.03
C THR A 88 -9.09 0.23 -10.43
N GLN A 89 -8.68 1.42 -9.97
CA GLN A 89 -9.43 2.63 -10.25
C GLN A 89 -9.27 3.01 -11.71
N LYS A 90 -10.36 3.19 -12.41
CA LYS A 90 -10.31 3.56 -13.81
C LYS A 90 -9.89 5.00 -13.98
N GLN A 91 -9.14 5.26 -15.05
CA GLN A 91 -8.71 6.59 -15.41
C GLN A 91 -9.62 7.08 -16.52
N TYR A 92 -10.51 8.02 -16.22
CA TYR A 92 -11.43 8.58 -17.22
C TYR A 92 -10.83 9.85 -17.79
N GLN A 93 -10.75 9.94 -19.10
CA GLN A 93 -10.18 11.12 -19.76
C GLN A 93 -11.25 12.10 -20.17
N THR A 94 -12.50 11.66 -20.38
CA THR A 94 -13.59 12.52 -20.80
C THR A 94 -14.83 12.20 -20.00
N LEU A 95 -15.80 13.10 -20.08
CA LEU A 95 -17.07 12.86 -19.44
C LEU A 95 -17.78 11.68 -20.10
N ASP A 96 -17.61 11.50 -21.38
CA ASP A 96 -18.19 10.37 -22.08
C ASP A 96 -17.64 9.05 -21.55
N ASP A 97 -16.35 8.99 -21.23
CA ASP A 97 -15.76 7.81 -20.62
C ASP A 97 -16.39 7.51 -19.28
N VAL A 98 -16.69 8.53 -18.51
CA VAL A 98 -17.33 8.35 -17.21
C VAL A 98 -18.74 7.82 -17.37
N LEU A 99 -19.48 8.37 -18.31
CA LEU A 99 -20.88 8.00 -18.55
C LEU A 99 -20.99 6.64 -19.25
N ASN A 100 -20.01 6.30 -20.05
CA ASN A 100 -20.00 5.04 -20.78
C ASN A 100 -19.05 4.07 -20.11
N GLU A 101 -19.54 3.24 -19.26
CA GLU A 101 -18.67 2.34 -18.50
C GLU A 101 -18.14 1.19 -19.33
N GLN A 102 -18.33 1.23 -20.63
CA GLN A 102 -17.74 0.23 -21.49
C GLN A 102 -16.41 0.69 -22.05
N TYR A 103 -15.60 1.24 -21.20
CA TYR A 103 -14.26 1.66 -21.56
C TYR A 103 -13.45 0.42 -21.90
N VAL A 104 -12.93 0.36 -23.11
CA VAL A 104 -12.21 -0.81 -23.56
C VAL A 104 -10.74 -0.69 -23.23
N SER A 105 -10.20 -1.68 -22.51
CA SER A 105 -8.79 -1.70 -22.19
C SER A 105 -7.99 -1.97 -23.43
N ARG A 106 -6.88 -1.28 -23.60
CA ARG A 106 -5.98 -1.47 -24.72
C ARG A 106 -5.00 -2.56 -24.42
N LYS A 107 -4.66 -3.33 -25.42
CA LYS A 107 -3.66 -4.39 -25.27
C LYS A 107 -2.24 -3.85 -25.33
N ARG A 108 -2.04 -2.68 -25.92
CA ARG A 108 -0.72 -2.04 -26.02
C ARG A 108 -0.86 -0.58 -25.72
N GLY A 109 0.18 -0.01 -25.20
CA GLY A 109 0.26 1.43 -25.04
C GLY A 109 0.38 2.11 -26.38
N LYS A 110 0.02 3.38 -26.45
CA LYS A 110 0.23 4.18 -27.62
C LYS A 110 1.67 4.64 -27.67
N LYS A 111 2.19 4.69 -28.91
CA LYS A 111 3.50 5.25 -29.12
C LYS A 111 3.41 6.74 -29.02
N ASN A 112 4.34 7.39 -28.53
CA ASN A 112 4.38 8.82 -28.43
C ASN A 112 3.42 9.42 -27.57
N GLU A 113 3.28 8.90 -26.47
CA GLU A 113 2.51 9.60 -25.57
C GLU A 113 3.20 10.41 -24.64
#